data_303fd7561533def21ffba76af11d5a31
#
_entry.id   303fd7561533def21ffba76af11d5a31
#
_cell.length_a   1.000
_cell.length_b   1.000
_cell.length_c   1.000
_cell.angle_alpha   90.00
_cell.angle_beta   90.00
_cell.angle_gamma   90.00
#
_symmetry.space_group_name_H-M   'P 1'
#
loop_
_entity.id
_entity.type
_entity.pdbx_description
1 polymer ?
#
loop_
_entity_poly.entity_id
_entity_poly.type
_entity_poly.pdbx_seq_one_letter_code
_entity_poly.pdbx_strand_id
1 'polypeptide(L)'
;MATLGVRPTGALALVVSAAAFAALLVRTGVPRPLLGSLVGVLTITGNLVSGRVTYALGVAFGLAALLALTLPAATTGPVAARTGRDDTDGEPTATVDPAAAPTDRGATATRPAAPGRAGAPRDGRGGPTGGRWARPVLVVAGAVLASATSPVAGLFVGLVGVALLVTRRWADGLLLGVAAAVPLAVTGLLFGEGGWMNISRTDTLRSVTVSLLVAGLVAYRPVRVGALLAAGGVLAAALVHTPVGLNATRLVTMFALPVLAAAARPPGWLTARLPSAFRPPAPAKAGGSGAGKVMETGAMARHDSVTRSGGAAQDGAGTETGGAARAGSSPETGGAARDSSSPETGGAARDSSGAETSGVGRAGSGLEIGGAARAGSGLETGGVGRTGSVGWIGRAVLAGLLALVCWWLPPVVAADLRSADDPTADRGYFDPLAAELGRRGLTGRVEVPPTRNYWEAAQLGEVPLARGWLRQVDIGRNPLFFTTVPGATGTGVPLTVDTYRAWLDEYAVQYVAVPDAPLSWVGRAEAELVGAGLPYLTEVWSDRHWRLYAVTDPTPLVAAPGELVRHDGATLTFRTTAPGRIRIRIRHSPWLTASAPATITADGPWTLVTVPTPGTWTLH
;
A
#
# COMPACT_ATOMS: atom_id res chain seq x y z
N MET A 1 19.91 -0.29 -8.12
CA MET A 1 19.50 -1.59 -8.68
C MET A 1 20.54 -2.12 -9.68
N ALA A 2 21.03 -1.29 -10.58
CA ALA A 2 22.03 -1.73 -11.57
C ALA A 2 23.33 -2.30 -10.94
N THR A 3 23.79 -1.72 -9.83
CA THR A 3 25.04 -2.14 -9.16
C THR A 3 24.87 -3.24 -8.12
N LEU A 4 23.75 -3.22 -7.38
CA LEU A 4 23.50 -4.15 -6.27
C LEU A 4 22.65 -5.36 -6.68
N GLY A 5 21.99 -5.29 -7.83
CA GLY A 5 20.98 -6.26 -8.22
C GLY A 5 19.62 -6.04 -7.57
N VAL A 6 18.59 -6.69 -8.13
CA VAL A 6 17.18 -6.48 -7.72
C VAL A 6 16.89 -7.08 -6.35
N ARG A 7 17.35 -8.31 -6.11
CA ARG A 7 17.07 -9.04 -4.84
C ARG A 7 17.71 -8.38 -3.61
N PRO A 8 19.01 -8.04 -3.60
CA PRO A 8 19.63 -7.33 -2.46
C PRO A 8 18.99 -5.96 -2.21
N THR A 9 18.65 -5.22 -3.27
CA THR A 9 17.96 -3.93 -3.15
C THR A 9 16.58 -4.09 -2.49
N GLY A 10 15.83 -5.13 -2.87
CA GLY A 10 14.54 -5.45 -2.26
C GLY A 10 14.67 -5.83 -0.79
N ALA A 11 15.66 -6.64 -0.44
CA ALA A 11 15.93 -7.03 0.95
C ALA A 11 16.29 -5.81 1.82
N LEU A 12 17.15 -4.92 1.31
CA LEU A 12 17.50 -3.68 2.03
C LEU A 12 16.26 -2.79 2.23
N ALA A 13 15.45 -2.61 1.20
CA ALA A 13 14.21 -1.83 1.30
C ALA A 13 13.26 -2.40 2.35
N LEU A 14 13.17 -3.72 2.47
CA LEU A 14 12.38 -4.40 3.49
C LEU A 14 12.88 -4.13 4.89
N VAL A 15 14.19 -4.28 5.12
CA VAL A 15 14.80 -4.03 6.44
C VAL A 15 14.58 -2.58 6.86
N VAL A 16 14.83 -1.62 5.96
CA VAL A 16 14.61 -0.19 6.21
C VAL A 16 13.14 0.10 6.51
N SER A 17 12.21 -0.47 5.72
CA SER A 17 10.77 -0.29 5.94
C SER A 17 10.33 -0.84 7.29
N ALA A 18 10.76 -2.04 7.64
CA ALA A 18 10.42 -2.68 8.91
C ALA A 18 10.96 -1.89 10.11
N ALA A 19 12.21 -1.46 10.04
CA ALA A 19 12.85 -0.64 11.08
C ALA A 19 12.17 0.73 11.24
N ALA A 20 11.90 1.42 10.13
CA ALA A 20 11.22 2.71 10.14
C ALA A 20 9.78 2.59 10.67
N PHE A 21 9.05 1.56 10.28
CA PHE A 21 7.70 1.30 10.77
C PHE A 21 7.68 1.00 12.28
N ALA A 22 8.57 0.12 12.76
CA ALA A 22 8.72 -0.18 14.18
C ALA A 22 9.07 1.09 14.99
N ALA A 23 10.02 1.88 14.50
CA ALA A 23 10.40 3.14 15.14
C ALA A 23 9.24 4.14 15.18
N LEU A 24 8.43 4.22 14.13
CA LEU A 24 7.20 5.03 14.10
C LEU A 24 6.19 4.59 15.16
N LEU A 25 5.94 3.29 15.30
CA LEU A 25 5.01 2.77 16.30
C LEU A 25 5.48 3.09 17.72
N VAL A 26 6.79 2.95 18.01
CA VAL A 26 7.37 3.29 19.31
C VAL A 26 7.24 4.79 19.58
N ARG A 27 7.63 5.65 18.62
CA ARG A 27 7.62 7.11 18.79
C ARG A 27 6.20 7.70 18.88
N THR A 28 5.21 7.07 18.26
CA THR A 28 3.82 7.50 18.36
C THR A 28 3.10 7.00 19.61
N GLY A 29 3.77 6.20 20.45
CA GLY A 29 3.24 5.75 21.74
C GLY A 29 2.00 4.87 21.63
N VAL A 30 1.90 4.05 20.57
CA VAL A 30 0.78 3.10 20.42
C VAL A 30 0.78 2.05 21.52
N PRO A 31 -0.39 1.50 21.92
CA PRO A 31 -0.48 0.60 23.07
C PRO A 31 0.29 -0.73 22.91
N ARG A 32 0.51 -1.21 21.69
CA ARG A 32 1.12 -2.52 21.41
C ARG A 32 2.16 -2.43 20.27
N PRO A 33 3.25 -1.65 20.45
CA PRO A 33 4.19 -1.40 19.36
C PRO A 33 4.88 -2.67 18.87
N LEU A 34 5.24 -3.61 19.76
CA LEU A 34 5.88 -4.87 19.37
C LEU A 34 4.97 -5.76 18.52
N LEU A 35 3.68 -5.92 18.91
CA LEU A 35 2.74 -6.71 18.15
C LEU A 35 2.52 -6.09 16.76
N GLY A 36 2.33 -4.77 16.70
CA GLY A 36 2.20 -4.06 15.42
C GLY A 36 3.44 -4.16 14.56
N SER A 37 4.64 -4.10 15.13
CA SER A 37 5.90 -4.23 14.40
C SER A 37 6.06 -5.64 13.83
N LEU A 38 5.77 -6.68 14.60
CA LEU A 38 5.85 -8.08 14.15
C LEU A 38 4.91 -8.34 12.96
N VAL A 39 3.64 -7.92 13.10
CA VAL A 39 2.66 -8.04 12.02
C VAL A 39 3.08 -7.18 10.82
N GLY A 40 3.65 -5.99 11.06
CA GLY A 40 4.18 -5.11 10.03
C GLY A 40 5.33 -5.73 9.23
N VAL A 41 6.27 -6.40 9.90
CA VAL A 41 7.34 -7.15 9.22
C VAL A 41 6.75 -8.19 8.28
N LEU A 42 5.78 -8.98 8.76
CA LEU A 42 5.15 -10.03 7.96
C LEU A 42 4.43 -9.48 6.71
N THR A 43 3.69 -8.36 6.86
CA THR A 43 2.97 -7.76 5.72
C THR A 43 3.91 -7.03 4.75
N ILE A 44 4.98 -6.39 5.23
CA ILE A 44 5.98 -5.70 4.41
C ILE A 44 6.84 -6.71 3.63
N THR A 45 7.19 -7.85 4.24
CA THR A 45 7.95 -8.94 3.59
C THR A 45 7.27 -9.44 2.32
N GLY A 46 5.95 -9.38 2.25
CA GLY A 46 5.18 -9.73 1.07
C GLY A 46 5.62 -9.00 -0.20
N ASN A 47 6.17 -7.79 -0.11
CA ASN A 47 6.66 -7.06 -1.30
C ASN A 47 7.92 -7.70 -1.92
N LEU A 48 8.77 -8.31 -1.11
CA LEU A 48 9.96 -9.01 -1.62
C LEU A 48 9.57 -10.32 -2.30
N VAL A 49 8.68 -11.08 -1.67
CA VAL A 49 8.17 -12.35 -2.22
C VAL A 49 7.44 -12.09 -3.54
N SER A 50 6.65 -11.01 -3.62
CA SER A 50 5.90 -10.61 -4.82
C SER A 50 6.77 -9.95 -5.90
N GLY A 51 8.08 -9.78 -5.71
CA GLY A 51 8.96 -9.09 -6.66
C GLY A 51 8.70 -7.59 -6.83
N ARG A 52 7.92 -6.95 -5.94
CA ARG A 52 7.52 -5.53 -6.04
C ARG A 52 8.59 -4.59 -5.47
N VAL A 53 9.81 -4.70 -5.98
CA VAL A 53 10.99 -4.02 -5.40
C VAL A 53 10.92 -2.50 -5.49
N THR A 54 10.44 -1.94 -6.60
CA THR A 54 10.29 -0.48 -6.76
C THR A 54 9.27 0.08 -5.77
N TYR A 55 8.16 -0.63 -5.56
CA TYR A 55 7.17 -0.25 -4.55
C TYR A 55 7.71 -0.38 -3.13
N ALA A 56 8.47 -1.45 -2.84
CA ALA A 56 9.13 -1.63 -1.53
C ALA A 56 10.11 -0.49 -1.22
N LEU A 57 10.89 -0.04 -2.21
CA LEU A 57 11.75 1.15 -2.07
C LEU A 57 10.95 2.41 -1.78
N GLY A 58 9.86 2.62 -2.52
CA GLY A 58 8.97 3.76 -2.29
C GLY A 58 8.38 3.76 -0.88
N VAL A 59 7.98 2.58 -0.37
CA VAL A 59 7.50 2.40 1.01
C VAL A 59 8.61 2.72 2.02
N ALA A 60 9.85 2.26 1.78
CA ALA A 60 10.98 2.54 2.68
C ALA A 60 11.24 4.05 2.80
N PHE A 61 11.31 4.77 1.69
CA PHE A 61 11.48 6.21 1.67
C PHE A 61 10.30 6.95 2.30
N GLY A 62 9.06 6.53 2.01
CA GLY A 62 7.86 7.10 2.60
C GLY A 62 7.82 6.94 4.12
N LEU A 63 8.12 5.75 4.65
CA LEU A 63 8.20 5.51 6.08
C LEU A 63 9.36 6.29 6.73
N ALA A 64 10.50 6.44 6.06
CA ALA A 64 11.60 7.28 6.53
C ALA A 64 11.20 8.77 6.60
N ALA A 65 10.45 9.28 5.61
CA ALA A 65 9.89 10.63 5.64
C ALA A 65 8.94 10.83 6.83
N LEU A 66 8.03 9.86 7.07
CA LEU A 66 7.11 9.89 8.21
C LEU A 66 7.87 9.81 9.55
N LEU A 67 8.91 9.01 9.64
CA LEU A 67 9.76 8.93 10.81
C LEU A 67 10.48 10.26 11.06
N ALA A 68 10.98 10.93 10.01
CA ALA A 68 11.59 12.24 10.10
C ALA A 68 10.62 13.31 10.64
N LEU A 69 9.30 13.21 10.33
CA LEU A 69 8.27 14.09 10.91
C LEU A 69 8.14 13.95 12.44
N THR A 70 8.58 12.83 13.02
CA THR A 70 8.57 12.62 14.47
C THR A 70 9.80 13.18 15.19
N LEU A 71 10.80 13.67 14.44
CA LEU A 71 11.96 14.35 15.03
C LEU A 71 11.53 15.69 15.65
N PRO A 72 12.13 16.11 16.77
CA PRO A 72 11.80 17.39 17.38
C PRO A 72 12.09 18.53 16.40
N ALA A 73 11.11 19.43 16.26
CA ALA A 73 11.35 20.69 15.57
C ALA A 73 12.35 21.49 16.40
N ALA A 74 13.37 22.06 15.76
CA ALA A 74 14.24 22.99 16.44
C ALA A 74 13.39 24.16 16.96
N THR A 75 13.18 24.22 18.28
CA THR A 75 12.49 25.32 18.93
C THR A 75 13.33 26.58 18.74
N THR A 76 12.82 27.51 17.96
CA THR A 76 13.24 28.92 18.09
C THR A 76 12.72 29.39 19.45
N GLY A 77 13.52 29.18 20.49
CA GLY A 77 13.27 29.90 21.74
C GLY A 77 13.22 31.40 21.38
N PRO A 78 12.26 32.18 21.92
CA PRO A 78 12.33 33.61 21.77
C PRO A 78 13.69 34.02 22.32
N VAL A 79 14.51 34.67 21.49
CA VAL A 79 15.65 35.43 21.94
C VAL A 79 15.04 36.48 22.85
N ALA A 80 15.10 36.23 24.17
CA ALA A 80 14.81 37.26 25.15
C ALA A 80 15.77 38.40 24.82
N ALA A 81 15.25 39.42 24.20
CA ALA A 81 15.95 40.67 24.05
C ALA A 81 16.29 41.13 25.49
N ARG A 82 17.52 40.85 25.94
CA ARG A 82 18.08 41.59 27.02
C ARG A 82 18.25 43.02 26.53
N THR A 83 17.22 43.81 26.74
CA THR A 83 17.36 45.27 26.76
C THR A 83 18.31 45.52 27.95
N GLY A 84 19.58 45.74 27.64
CA GLY A 84 20.53 46.35 28.52
C GLY A 84 19.99 47.73 28.85
N ARG A 85 19.55 47.92 30.06
CA ARG A 85 19.30 49.22 30.64
C ARG A 85 20.62 49.61 31.25
N ASP A 86 21.35 50.45 30.53
CA ASP A 86 22.42 51.25 31.07
C ASP A 86 21.79 52.25 32.06
N ASP A 87 21.91 51.98 33.33
CA ASP A 87 21.73 52.99 34.38
C ASP A 87 23.12 53.59 34.67
N THR A 88 23.40 54.71 34.01
CA THR A 88 24.43 55.65 34.42
C THR A 88 23.77 56.78 35.19
N ASP A 89 24.34 57.05 36.35
CA ASP A 89 24.44 58.32 37.05
C ASP A 89 23.26 58.86 37.87
N GLY A 90 23.59 59.07 39.17
CA GLY A 90 22.85 59.94 40.08
C GLY A 90 23.05 59.62 41.54
N GLU A 91 24.21 60.06 42.07
CA GLU A 91 24.50 60.26 43.49
C GLU A 91 23.80 61.50 44.05
N PRO A 92 23.93 61.85 45.32
CA PRO A 92 23.21 61.39 46.51
C PRO A 92 22.53 62.58 47.23
N THR A 93 21.68 62.29 48.21
CA THR A 93 21.55 63.23 49.37
C THR A 93 20.96 62.51 50.57
N ALA A 94 21.72 62.68 51.63
CA ALA A 94 21.45 62.24 53.00
C ALA A 94 20.33 63.05 53.65
N THR A 95 19.58 62.41 54.56
CA THR A 95 19.14 62.99 55.86
C THR A 95 18.76 61.85 56.83
N VAL A 96 19.46 61.79 57.83
CA VAL A 96 19.48 61.62 59.29
C VAL A 96 18.05 61.64 59.92
N ASP A 97 17.69 60.65 60.68
CA ASP A 97 17.68 60.17 62.06
C ASP A 97 16.24 59.98 62.59
N PRO A 98 16.07 59.55 63.86
CA PRO A 98 16.33 58.22 64.41
C PRO A 98 15.11 57.63 65.19
N ALA A 99 15.43 56.55 65.89
CA ALA A 99 14.77 56.04 67.09
C ALA A 99 13.84 54.85 67.03
N ALA A 100 14.22 53.77 67.51
CA ALA A 100 13.87 53.04 68.75
C ALA A 100 14.02 51.52 68.60
N ALA A 101 14.94 51.00 69.30
CA ALA A 101 15.04 49.60 69.77
C ALA A 101 14.12 49.42 71.02
N PRO A 102 14.01 48.26 71.68
CA PRO A 102 14.59 46.94 71.46
C PRO A 102 13.62 45.76 71.84
N THR A 103 14.23 44.59 71.98
CA THR A 103 13.91 43.34 72.75
C THR A 103 13.38 42.19 71.91
N ASP A 104 14.01 41.11 71.85
CA ASP A 104 14.70 40.12 72.69
C ASP A 104 14.16 38.70 72.44
N ARG A 105 15.10 37.74 72.41
CA ARG A 105 14.92 36.28 72.61
C ARG A 105 14.37 35.43 71.46
N GLY A 106 15.09 34.60 70.82
CA GLY A 106 15.86 33.49 71.38
C GLY A 106 15.67 32.27 70.46
N ALA A 107 16.70 31.53 70.35
CA ALA A 107 16.78 30.12 69.99
C ALA A 107 17.39 29.76 68.65
N THR A 108 18.64 29.43 68.75
CA THR A 108 19.53 28.59 67.97
C THR A 108 18.87 27.37 67.27
N ALA A 109 19.11 27.25 66.00
CA ALA A 109 19.25 25.94 65.32
C ALA A 109 20.25 26.10 64.17
N THR A 110 21.41 25.63 64.39
CA THR A 110 22.50 25.45 63.42
C THR A 110 22.12 24.45 62.34
N ARG A 111 22.16 24.91 61.10
CA ARG A 111 22.05 24.04 59.91
C ARG A 111 23.39 24.09 59.16
N PRO A 112 24.03 22.96 58.84
CA PRO A 112 25.38 22.98 58.27
C PRO A 112 25.29 23.44 56.80
N ALA A 113 26.27 24.25 56.41
CA ALA A 113 26.49 24.77 55.07
C ALA A 113 26.93 23.64 54.12
N ALA A 114 26.27 23.55 52.99
CA ALA A 114 26.67 22.73 51.87
C ALA A 114 27.86 23.39 51.12
N PRO A 115 28.83 22.63 50.63
CA PRO A 115 30.01 23.17 49.98
C PRO A 115 29.66 23.76 48.60
N GLY A 116 30.21 24.92 48.32
CA GLY A 116 30.07 25.65 47.07
C GLY A 116 30.56 24.84 45.87
N ARG A 117 29.69 24.68 44.89
CA ARG A 117 30.06 24.22 43.57
C ARG A 117 30.79 25.37 42.85
N ALA A 118 32.07 25.18 42.64
CA ALA A 118 32.89 26.01 41.76
C ALA A 118 32.24 26.07 40.36
N GLY A 119 31.99 27.27 39.87
CA GLY A 119 31.52 27.53 38.53
C GLY A 119 32.57 27.12 37.50
N ALA A 120 32.30 26.08 36.74
CA ALA A 120 33.07 25.76 35.55
C ALA A 120 32.78 26.80 34.46
N PRO A 121 33.82 27.27 33.75
CA PRO A 121 33.61 28.19 32.62
C PRO A 121 32.78 27.48 31.55
N ARG A 122 31.63 28.05 31.20
CA ARG A 122 30.85 27.64 30.00
C ARG A 122 31.59 28.15 28.78
N ASP A 123 32.43 27.28 28.21
CA ASP A 123 32.95 27.48 26.87
C ASP A 123 31.76 27.62 25.92
N GLY A 124 31.58 28.82 25.41
CA GLY A 124 30.63 29.12 24.35
C GLY A 124 31.08 28.49 23.04
N ARG A 125 30.97 27.15 22.95
CA ARG A 125 31.00 26.48 21.63
C ARG A 125 29.62 26.64 21.00
N GLY A 126 29.56 27.56 20.05
CA GLY A 126 28.46 27.67 19.13
C GLY A 126 28.19 26.28 18.50
N GLY A 127 27.14 25.59 18.96
CA GLY A 127 26.71 24.33 18.36
C GLY A 127 26.42 24.54 16.87
N PRO A 128 26.75 23.58 16.01
CA PRO A 128 26.62 23.72 14.58
C PRO A 128 25.16 24.04 14.23
N THR A 129 24.95 25.13 13.52
CA THR A 129 23.66 25.63 12.99
C THR A 129 23.00 24.66 11.99
N GLY A 130 23.63 23.50 11.72
CA GLY A 130 23.14 22.47 10.79
C GLY A 130 21.87 21.73 11.21
N GLY A 131 21.46 21.78 12.49
CA GLY A 131 20.32 20.97 12.97
C GLY A 131 18.92 21.46 12.54
N ARG A 132 18.75 22.73 12.17
CA ARG A 132 17.43 23.32 11.86
C ARG A 132 16.83 22.80 10.57
N TRP A 133 17.64 22.51 9.58
CA TRP A 133 17.22 22.08 8.24
C TRP A 133 17.15 20.57 8.08
N ALA A 134 17.75 19.79 8.99
CA ALA A 134 17.82 18.34 8.87
C ALA A 134 16.44 17.68 8.78
N ARG A 135 15.48 18.07 9.65
CA ARG A 135 14.13 17.51 9.65
C ARG A 135 13.38 17.78 8.34
N PRO A 136 13.22 19.03 7.88
CA PRO A 136 12.49 19.28 6.62
C PRO A 136 13.19 18.68 5.40
N VAL A 137 14.53 18.71 5.35
CA VAL A 137 15.28 18.08 4.26
C VAL A 137 15.05 16.57 4.19
N LEU A 138 15.08 15.86 5.32
CA LEU A 138 14.81 14.41 5.35
C LEU A 138 13.36 14.08 4.95
N VAL A 139 12.40 14.90 5.36
CA VAL A 139 10.99 14.73 4.96
C VAL A 139 10.82 14.91 3.46
N VAL A 140 11.37 16.00 2.90
CA VAL A 140 11.28 16.30 1.46
C VAL A 140 12.00 15.22 0.66
N ALA A 141 13.25 14.90 1.01
CA ALA A 141 14.02 13.88 0.31
C ALA A 141 13.31 12.52 0.32
N GLY A 142 12.81 12.10 1.48
CA GLY A 142 12.07 10.83 1.60
C GLY A 142 10.77 10.83 0.78
N ALA A 143 10.00 11.93 0.78
CA ALA A 143 8.75 12.02 0.01
C ALA A 143 9.01 12.06 -1.50
N VAL A 144 10.01 12.83 -1.96
CA VAL A 144 10.42 12.89 -3.38
C VAL A 144 10.90 11.52 -3.85
N LEU A 145 11.78 10.87 -3.10
CA LEU A 145 12.30 9.54 -3.43
C LEU A 145 11.20 8.47 -3.42
N ALA A 146 10.25 8.55 -2.49
CA ALA A 146 9.10 7.64 -2.47
C ALA A 146 8.27 7.75 -3.76
N SER A 147 7.99 8.98 -4.21
CA SER A 147 7.23 9.23 -5.44
C SER A 147 8.02 8.88 -6.71
N ALA A 148 9.31 9.21 -6.75
CA ALA A 148 10.18 8.94 -7.89
C ALA A 148 10.43 7.44 -8.09
N THR A 149 10.50 6.65 -7.00
CA THR A 149 10.68 5.20 -7.09
C THR A 149 9.38 4.44 -7.34
N SER A 150 8.24 4.97 -6.86
CA SER A 150 6.93 4.37 -7.08
C SER A 150 5.82 5.43 -7.00
N PRO A 151 5.15 5.73 -8.12
CA PRO A 151 4.00 6.65 -8.12
C PRO A 151 2.91 6.26 -7.11
N VAL A 152 2.68 4.96 -6.92
CA VAL A 152 1.70 4.44 -5.95
C VAL A 152 2.12 4.74 -4.51
N ALA A 153 3.40 4.58 -4.18
CA ALA A 153 3.92 4.97 -2.86
C ALA A 153 3.82 6.48 -2.65
N GLY A 154 4.14 7.26 -3.68
CA GLY A 154 3.99 8.73 -3.67
C GLY A 154 2.55 9.17 -3.41
N LEU A 155 1.55 8.53 -4.05
CA LEU A 155 0.14 8.80 -3.80
C LEU A 155 -0.24 8.54 -2.32
N PHE A 156 0.30 7.49 -1.70
CA PHE A 156 0.03 7.21 -0.28
C PHE A 156 0.72 8.19 0.65
N VAL A 157 1.93 8.64 0.32
CA VAL A 157 2.61 9.73 1.05
C VAL A 157 1.81 11.02 0.93
N GLY A 158 1.31 11.35 -0.26
CA GLY A 158 0.40 12.48 -0.50
C GLY A 158 -0.90 12.38 0.31
N LEU A 159 -1.52 11.20 0.37
CA LEU A 159 -2.72 10.93 1.19
C LEU A 159 -2.45 11.21 2.67
N VAL A 160 -1.28 10.79 3.19
CA VAL A 160 -0.87 11.14 4.56
C VAL A 160 -0.70 12.64 4.71
N GLY A 161 -0.12 13.34 3.71
CA GLY A 161 -0.05 14.80 3.68
C GLY A 161 -1.42 15.45 3.83
N VAL A 162 -2.41 14.99 3.06
CA VAL A 162 -3.81 15.46 3.16
C VAL A 162 -4.41 15.15 4.54
N ALA A 163 -4.17 13.95 5.10
CA ALA A 163 -4.64 13.60 6.43
C ALA A 163 -4.08 14.52 7.52
N LEU A 164 -2.81 14.92 7.39
CA LEU A 164 -2.17 15.89 8.29
C LEU A 164 -2.77 17.29 8.13
N LEU A 165 -3.06 17.75 6.90
CA LEU A 165 -3.75 19.02 6.63
C LEU A 165 -5.12 19.04 7.29
N VAL A 166 -5.95 18.03 7.08
CA VAL A 166 -7.29 17.90 7.67
C VAL A 166 -7.22 17.87 9.20
N THR A 167 -6.15 17.33 9.77
CA THR A 167 -5.94 17.30 11.23
C THR A 167 -5.21 18.55 11.77
N ARG A 168 -5.13 19.60 10.97
CA ARG A 168 -4.54 20.92 11.30
C ARG A 168 -3.02 20.92 11.55
N ARG A 169 -2.31 19.94 11.02
CA ARG A 169 -0.84 19.93 10.98
C ARG A 169 -0.36 20.50 9.63
N TRP A 170 -0.68 21.76 9.39
CA TRP A 170 -0.55 22.41 8.09
C TRP A 170 0.86 22.35 7.51
N ALA A 171 1.88 22.72 8.29
CA ALA A 171 3.26 22.75 7.82
C ALA A 171 3.76 21.36 7.41
N ASP A 172 3.52 20.33 8.25
CA ASP A 172 3.92 18.96 7.97
C ASP A 172 3.15 18.40 6.77
N GLY A 173 1.84 18.70 6.70
CA GLY A 173 0.97 18.24 5.61
C GLY A 173 1.35 18.84 4.26
N LEU A 174 1.60 20.14 4.19
CA LEU A 174 2.05 20.82 2.98
C LEU A 174 3.43 20.33 2.54
N LEU A 175 4.38 20.27 3.49
CA LEU A 175 5.73 19.80 3.18
C LEU A 175 5.72 18.40 2.56
N LEU A 176 5.00 17.47 3.16
CA LEU A 176 4.91 16.08 2.70
C LEU A 176 4.12 15.98 1.38
N GLY A 177 2.97 16.66 1.31
CA GLY A 177 2.07 16.59 0.16
C GLY A 177 2.69 17.18 -1.11
N VAL A 178 3.30 18.38 -1.02
CA VAL A 178 3.96 19.04 -2.16
C VAL A 178 5.18 18.24 -2.61
N ALA A 179 6.02 17.79 -1.67
CA ALA A 179 7.19 16.97 -2.01
C ALA A 179 6.82 15.67 -2.71
N ALA A 180 5.70 15.03 -2.33
CA ALA A 180 5.22 13.83 -3.01
C ALA A 180 4.56 14.15 -4.37
N ALA A 181 3.86 15.28 -4.50
CA ALA A 181 3.12 15.63 -5.70
C ALA A 181 4.02 16.01 -6.88
N VAL A 182 5.17 16.65 -6.64
CA VAL A 182 6.05 17.15 -7.72
C VAL A 182 6.54 16.01 -8.63
N PRO A 183 7.16 14.90 -8.16
CA PRO A 183 7.57 13.83 -9.04
C PRO A 183 6.39 13.15 -9.75
N LEU A 184 5.22 13.05 -9.07
CA LEU A 184 4.02 12.50 -9.68
C LEU A 184 3.51 13.37 -10.84
N ALA A 185 3.52 14.69 -10.66
CA ALA A 185 3.13 15.62 -11.71
C ALA A 185 4.11 15.56 -12.90
N VAL A 186 5.42 15.53 -12.63
CA VAL A 186 6.44 15.40 -13.68
C VAL A 186 6.26 14.10 -14.46
N THR A 187 6.12 12.96 -13.78
CA THR A 187 5.92 11.68 -14.47
C THR A 187 4.59 11.63 -15.23
N GLY A 188 3.52 12.21 -14.69
CA GLY A 188 2.21 12.29 -15.35
C GLY A 188 2.22 13.17 -16.59
N LEU A 189 2.98 14.27 -16.58
CA LEU A 189 3.11 15.18 -17.72
C LEU A 189 4.02 14.61 -18.83
N LEU A 190 5.10 13.95 -18.45
CA LEU A 190 6.08 13.44 -19.42
C LEU A 190 5.69 12.07 -19.99
N PHE A 191 5.00 11.23 -19.21
CA PHE A 191 4.70 9.84 -19.54
C PHE A 191 3.21 9.51 -19.36
N GLY A 192 2.34 10.43 -19.72
CA GLY A 192 0.90 10.46 -19.41
C GLY A 192 0.02 9.34 -19.98
N GLU A 193 0.56 8.35 -20.69
CA GLU A 193 -0.21 7.24 -21.27
C GLU A 193 -0.61 6.17 -20.22
N GLY A 194 -1.15 6.58 -19.08
CA GLY A 194 -1.36 5.66 -17.96
C GLY A 194 -2.46 4.61 -18.11
N GLY A 195 -3.34 4.69 -19.11
CA GLY A 195 -4.49 3.81 -19.22
C GLY A 195 -5.33 3.78 -17.93
N TRP A 196 -6.16 2.75 -17.74
CA TRP A 196 -6.88 2.54 -16.50
C TRP A 196 -6.67 1.11 -15.99
N MET A 197 -6.72 0.92 -14.67
CA MET A 197 -6.59 -0.39 -14.04
C MET A 197 -7.92 -0.79 -13.44
N ASN A 198 -8.34 -2.03 -13.72
CA ASN A 198 -9.55 -2.59 -13.14
C ASN A 198 -9.41 -2.82 -11.64
N ILE A 199 -10.53 -2.73 -10.95
CA ILE A 199 -10.70 -3.12 -9.56
C ILE A 199 -12.02 -3.88 -9.42
N SER A 200 -12.00 -5.06 -8.80
CA SER A 200 -13.21 -5.85 -8.64
C SER A 200 -14.11 -5.27 -7.52
N ARG A 201 -15.42 -5.51 -7.61
CA ARG A 201 -16.37 -5.15 -6.54
C ARG A 201 -15.98 -5.77 -5.20
N THR A 202 -15.49 -7.01 -5.23
CA THR A 202 -15.04 -7.74 -4.04
C THR A 202 -13.84 -7.07 -3.40
N ASP A 203 -12.82 -6.68 -4.19
CA ASP A 203 -11.63 -6.00 -3.66
C ASP A 203 -11.98 -4.61 -3.11
N THR A 204 -12.88 -3.89 -3.80
CA THR A 204 -13.40 -2.61 -3.33
C THR A 204 -14.09 -2.76 -1.98
N LEU A 205 -15.05 -3.69 -1.87
CA LEU A 205 -15.81 -3.92 -0.65
C LEU A 205 -14.89 -4.31 0.52
N ARG A 206 -13.98 -5.25 0.29
CA ARG A 206 -13.02 -5.69 1.32
C ARG A 206 -12.15 -4.56 1.82
N SER A 207 -11.59 -3.77 0.91
CA SER A 207 -10.67 -2.69 1.25
C SER A 207 -11.38 -1.53 1.94
N VAL A 208 -12.57 -1.15 1.48
CA VAL A 208 -13.40 -0.11 2.12
C VAL A 208 -13.80 -0.54 3.52
N THR A 209 -14.32 -1.76 3.69
CA THR A 209 -14.73 -2.30 5.00
C THR A 209 -13.57 -2.27 5.99
N VAL A 210 -12.38 -2.75 5.60
CA VAL A 210 -11.22 -2.78 6.49
C VAL A 210 -10.71 -1.37 6.79
N SER A 211 -10.75 -0.45 5.83
CA SER A 211 -10.40 0.97 6.06
C SER A 211 -11.35 1.63 7.07
N LEU A 212 -12.66 1.40 6.95
CA LEU A 212 -13.65 1.89 7.91
C LEU A 212 -13.46 1.27 9.29
N LEU A 213 -13.08 -0.01 9.36
CA LEU A 213 -12.74 -0.68 10.62
C LEU A 213 -11.53 -0.01 11.30
N VAL A 214 -10.47 0.31 10.55
CA VAL A 214 -9.31 1.08 11.06
C VAL A 214 -9.77 2.45 11.57
N ALA A 215 -10.59 3.17 10.80
CA ALA A 215 -11.11 4.48 11.19
C ALA A 215 -11.95 4.42 12.47
N GLY A 216 -12.71 3.35 12.70
CA GLY A 216 -13.54 3.16 13.89
C GLY A 216 -12.75 2.75 15.13
N LEU A 217 -11.76 1.87 14.99
CA LEU A 217 -11.08 1.23 16.11
C LEU A 217 -9.79 1.93 16.56
N VAL A 218 -9.18 2.78 15.72
CA VAL A 218 -7.94 3.50 16.05
C VAL A 218 -8.25 4.89 16.57
N ALA A 219 -7.71 5.24 17.75
CA ALA A 219 -8.00 6.53 18.38
C ALA A 219 -7.20 7.70 17.78
N TYR A 220 -6.06 7.45 17.15
CA TYR A 220 -5.17 8.49 16.63
C TYR A 220 -5.78 9.20 15.41
N ARG A 221 -6.12 10.49 15.54
CA ARG A 221 -6.90 11.26 14.54
C ARG A 221 -6.31 11.23 13.13
N PRO A 222 -5.00 11.47 12.90
CA PRO A 222 -4.43 11.41 11.54
C PRO A 222 -4.61 10.05 10.87
N VAL A 223 -4.50 8.93 11.63
CA VAL A 223 -4.72 7.59 11.09
C VAL A 223 -6.20 7.36 10.75
N ARG A 224 -7.12 7.83 11.59
CA ARG A 224 -8.57 7.76 11.30
C ARG A 224 -8.92 8.50 10.01
N VAL A 225 -8.45 9.74 9.87
CA VAL A 225 -8.67 10.54 8.67
C VAL A 225 -8.00 9.88 7.46
N GLY A 226 -6.76 9.40 7.60
CA GLY A 226 -6.06 8.67 6.55
C GLY A 226 -6.80 7.40 6.10
N ALA A 227 -7.40 6.65 7.04
CA ALA A 227 -8.21 5.47 6.74
C ALA A 227 -9.52 5.83 6.00
N LEU A 228 -10.19 6.93 6.38
CA LEU A 228 -11.37 7.43 5.66
C LEU A 228 -11.00 7.91 4.24
N LEU A 229 -9.88 8.60 4.09
CA LEU A 229 -9.37 9.01 2.79
C LEU A 229 -8.99 7.81 1.92
N ALA A 230 -8.40 6.76 2.53
CA ALA A 230 -8.10 5.52 1.84
C ALA A 230 -9.38 4.80 1.36
N ALA A 231 -10.42 4.73 2.21
CA ALA A 231 -11.73 4.19 1.81
C ALA A 231 -12.34 4.98 0.65
N GLY A 232 -12.32 6.31 0.73
CA GLY A 232 -12.78 7.20 -0.34
C GLY A 232 -11.96 7.05 -1.61
N GLY A 233 -10.64 6.92 -1.51
CA GLY A 233 -9.74 6.71 -2.65
C GLY A 233 -9.97 5.38 -3.35
N VAL A 234 -10.20 4.29 -2.61
CA VAL A 234 -10.56 2.98 -3.17
C VAL A 234 -11.92 3.04 -3.86
N LEU A 235 -12.90 3.70 -3.24
CA LEU A 235 -14.24 3.88 -3.84
C LEU A 235 -14.16 4.73 -5.11
N ALA A 236 -13.41 5.83 -5.09
CA ALA A 236 -13.19 6.66 -6.27
C ALA A 236 -12.52 5.88 -7.41
N ALA A 237 -11.49 5.06 -7.09
CA ALA A 237 -10.81 4.21 -8.08
C ALA A 237 -11.71 3.11 -8.65
N ALA A 238 -12.76 2.70 -7.93
CA ALA A 238 -13.75 1.74 -8.42
C ALA A 238 -14.85 2.38 -9.28
N LEU A 239 -15.17 3.67 -9.03
CA LEU A 239 -16.21 4.39 -9.74
C LEU A 239 -15.68 5.15 -10.97
N VAL A 240 -14.41 5.55 -10.94
CA VAL A 240 -13.76 6.33 -11.99
C VAL A 240 -12.60 5.52 -12.57
N HIS A 241 -12.55 5.41 -13.90
CA HIS A 241 -11.45 4.75 -14.59
C HIS A 241 -10.16 5.55 -14.42
N THR A 242 -9.24 5.04 -13.62
CA THR A 242 -7.96 5.67 -13.33
C THR A 242 -6.81 4.68 -13.44
N PRO A 243 -5.57 5.13 -13.67
CA PRO A 243 -4.39 4.27 -13.64
C PRO A 243 -4.14 3.63 -12.28
N VAL A 244 -4.76 4.15 -11.22
CA VAL A 244 -4.58 3.68 -9.84
C VAL A 244 -5.31 2.35 -9.62
N GLY A 245 -6.61 2.26 -9.94
CA GLY A 245 -7.42 1.04 -9.87
C GLY A 245 -7.12 0.15 -8.65
N LEU A 246 -6.81 -1.13 -8.88
CA LEU A 246 -6.45 -2.10 -7.86
C LEU A 246 -5.25 -1.66 -6.98
N ASN A 247 -4.37 -0.78 -7.48
CA ASN A 247 -3.25 -0.28 -6.69
C ASN A 247 -3.70 0.53 -5.46
N ALA A 248 -4.91 1.12 -5.48
CA ALA A 248 -5.47 1.83 -4.33
C ALA A 248 -5.62 0.94 -3.09
N THR A 249 -5.82 -0.36 -3.27
CA THR A 249 -5.98 -1.32 -2.17
C THR A 249 -4.68 -1.63 -1.42
N ARG A 250 -3.51 -1.35 -2.02
CA ARG A 250 -2.19 -1.72 -1.46
C ARG A 250 -1.91 -1.11 -0.09
N LEU A 251 -2.37 0.12 0.16
CA LEU A 251 -2.20 0.76 1.46
C LEU A 251 -2.91 -0.04 2.56
N VAL A 252 -4.14 -0.44 2.28
CA VAL A 252 -4.99 -1.16 3.24
C VAL A 252 -4.48 -2.58 3.47
N THR A 253 -4.16 -3.30 2.38
CA THR A 253 -3.67 -4.69 2.47
C THR A 253 -2.33 -4.80 3.19
N MET A 254 -1.49 -3.75 3.15
CA MET A 254 -0.19 -3.76 3.81
C MET A 254 -0.25 -3.25 5.26
N PHE A 255 -1.00 -2.17 5.51
CA PHE A 255 -0.88 -1.45 6.77
C PHE A 255 -2.08 -1.58 7.72
N ALA A 256 -3.26 -2.02 7.25
CA ALA A 256 -4.43 -2.10 8.12
C ALA A 256 -4.23 -3.11 9.25
N LEU A 257 -3.75 -4.32 8.93
CA LEU A 257 -3.52 -5.37 9.93
C LEU A 257 -2.50 -4.96 11.00
N PRO A 258 -1.28 -4.46 10.65
CA PRO A 258 -0.32 -4.02 11.66
C PRO A 258 -0.78 -2.80 12.47
N VAL A 259 -1.53 -1.86 11.86
CA VAL A 259 -2.08 -0.70 12.56
C VAL A 259 -3.16 -1.13 13.55
N LEU A 260 -4.04 -2.06 13.19
CA LEU A 260 -5.03 -2.64 14.11
C LEU A 260 -4.33 -3.42 15.24
N ALA A 261 -3.32 -4.21 14.93
CA ALA A 261 -2.55 -4.95 15.92
C ALA A 261 -1.88 -4.01 16.94
N ALA A 262 -1.32 -2.88 16.47
CA ALA A 262 -0.66 -1.89 17.31
C ALA A 262 -1.64 -1.04 18.14
N ALA A 263 -2.75 -0.59 17.54
CA ALA A 263 -3.51 0.56 18.03
C ALA A 263 -5.03 0.33 18.20
N ALA A 264 -5.59 -0.82 17.78
CA ALA A 264 -7.02 -1.06 17.92
C ALA A 264 -7.47 -1.02 19.40
N ARG A 265 -8.56 -0.32 19.66
CA ARG A 265 -9.25 -0.25 20.95
C ARG A 265 -10.64 -0.84 20.77
N PRO A 266 -11.00 -1.89 21.53
CA PRO A 266 -12.36 -2.41 21.48
C PRO A 266 -13.34 -1.30 21.90
N PRO A 267 -14.48 -1.16 21.20
CA PRO A 267 -15.50 -0.17 21.55
C PRO A 267 -16.03 -0.39 22.97
N GLY A 268 -16.28 0.69 23.70
CA GLY A 268 -16.75 0.63 25.09
C GLY A 268 -18.07 -0.13 25.27
N TRP A 269 -18.94 -0.14 24.23
CA TRP A 269 -20.20 -0.91 24.26
C TRP A 269 -19.96 -2.43 24.27
N LEU A 270 -18.87 -2.92 23.65
CA LEU A 270 -18.50 -4.34 23.67
C LEU A 270 -18.04 -4.75 25.07
N THR A 271 -17.31 -3.88 25.76
CA THR A 271 -16.85 -4.10 27.14
C THR A 271 -17.97 -3.89 28.16
N ALA A 272 -18.96 -3.04 27.84
CA ALA A 272 -20.10 -2.79 28.70
C ALA A 272 -21.15 -3.92 28.75
N ARG A 273 -21.20 -4.74 27.68
CA ARG A 273 -22.08 -5.93 27.60
C ARG A 273 -21.50 -7.18 28.26
N LEU A 274 -20.25 -7.12 28.73
CA LEU A 274 -19.68 -8.23 29.50
C LEU A 274 -20.44 -8.35 30.84
N PRO A 275 -20.75 -9.57 31.29
CA PRO A 275 -21.32 -9.81 32.62
C PRO A 275 -20.53 -9.07 33.70
N SER A 276 -21.18 -8.60 34.74
CA SER A 276 -20.55 -7.80 35.82
C SER A 276 -19.33 -8.49 36.45
N ALA A 277 -19.28 -9.82 36.41
CA ALA A 277 -18.14 -10.63 36.81
C ALA A 277 -16.84 -10.36 36.01
N PHE A 278 -16.95 -9.79 34.81
CA PHE A 278 -15.84 -9.50 33.91
C PHE A 278 -15.58 -7.99 33.73
N ARG A 279 -16.36 -7.14 34.45
CA ARG A 279 -16.16 -5.68 34.33
C ARG A 279 -14.97 -5.23 35.19
N PRO A 280 -14.01 -4.44 34.66
CA PRO A 280 -12.94 -3.89 35.46
C PRO A 280 -13.54 -3.01 36.59
N PRO A 281 -13.00 -3.06 37.82
CA PRO A 281 -13.41 -2.13 38.88
C PRO A 281 -13.22 -0.70 38.37
N ALA A 282 -14.22 0.14 38.62
CA ALA A 282 -14.09 1.56 38.33
C ALA A 282 -12.84 2.10 39.05
N PRO A 283 -12.07 2.99 38.42
CA PRO A 283 -10.93 3.59 39.09
C PRO A 283 -11.40 4.22 40.38
N ALA A 284 -10.85 3.79 41.51
CA ALA A 284 -11.12 4.36 42.80
C ALA A 284 -10.86 5.87 42.70
N LYS A 285 -11.89 6.68 42.93
CA LYS A 285 -11.72 8.12 43.08
C LYS A 285 -10.70 8.28 44.18
N ALA A 286 -9.57 8.89 43.89
CA ALA A 286 -8.58 9.26 44.90
C ALA A 286 -9.31 10.07 45.97
N GLY A 287 -9.47 9.46 47.13
CA GLY A 287 -10.11 10.09 48.27
C GLY A 287 -9.27 11.32 48.65
N GLY A 288 -9.88 12.48 48.51
CA GLY A 288 -9.32 13.71 49.10
C GLY A 288 -9.12 13.50 50.57
N SER A 289 -7.92 13.81 51.06
CA SER A 289 -7.53 13.83 52.44
C SER A 289 -8.49 14.72 53.23
N GLY A 290 -9.28 14.10 54.08
CA GLY A 290 -10.16 14.80 55.02
C GLY A 290 -9.32 15.48 56.09
N ALA A 291 -9.26 16.79 56.06
CA ALA A 291 -8.94 17.59 57.21
C ALA A 291 -10.14 17.57 58.16
N GLY A 292 -9.92 17.11 59.38
CA GLY A 292 -10.92 17.07 60.43
C GLY A 292 -11.50 18.45 60.77
N LYS A 293 -12.81 18.48 60.95
CA LYS A 293 -13.48 19.54 61.70
C LYS A 293 -14.47 18.97 62.69
N VAL A 294 -14.25 19.42 63.90
CA VAL A 294 -14.87 19.20 65.17
C VAL A 294 -16.38 19.39 65.10
N MET A 295 -17.06 18.57 65.86
CA MET A 295 -18.41 18.50 66.36
C MET A 295 -18.99 19.85 66.79
N GLU A 296 -20.19 20.19 66.29
CA GLU A 296 -21.14 21.01 67.10
C GLU A 296 -22.57 20.59 66.80
N THR A 297 -23.27 20.28 67.89
CA THR A 297 -24.63 19.87 68.08
C THR A 297 -25.64 21.03 67.88
N GLY A 298 -26.79 20.75 67.30
CA GLY A 298 -27.95 21.66 67.41
C GLY A 298 -29.07 21.39 66.39
N ALA A 299 -29.95 20.57 66.66
CA ALA A 299 -31.41 20.68 66.95
C ALA A 299 -32.37 21.30 65.88
N MET A 300 -33.42 20.56 65.64
CA MET A 300 -34.82 20.94 65.32
C MET A 300 -35.18 21.34 63.88
N ALA A 301 -35.90 20.48 63.18
CA ALA A 301 -37.38 20.25 63.18
C ALA A 301 -38.15 21.07 62.12
N ARG A 302 -39.03 20.32 61.50
CA ARG A 302 -40.33 20.62 60.82
C ARG A 302 -40.30 20.67 59.29
N HIS A 303 -41.03 19.71 58.78
CA HIS A 303 -42.40 19.76 58.20
C HIS A 303 -42.56 20.77 57.07
N ASP A 304 -42.88 20.34 55.84
CA ASP A 304 -44.24 19.98 55.42
C ASP A 304 -44.25 19.41 53.98
N SER A 305 -45.08 18.44 53.84
CA SER A 305 -45.75 17.90 52.69
C SER A 305 -46.42 18.97 51.82
N VAL A 306 -46.55 18.74 50.52
CA VAL A 306 -47.77 18.81 49.74
C VAL A 306 -47.60 18.26 48.32
N THR A 307 -48.27 17.16 48.09
CA THR A 307 -49.05 16.61 47.00
C THR A 307 -49.56 17.58 45.94
N ARG A 308 -49.57 17.12 44.69
CA ARG A 308 -50.71 16.95 43.73
C ARG A 308 -50.18 16.96 42.32
N SER A 309 -50.31 15.89 41.57
CA SER A 309 -51.49 15.34 40.88
C SER A 309 -51.91 16.09 39.64
N GLY A 310 -52.00 15.33 38.61
CA GLY A 310 -53.03 15.36 37.58
C GLY A 310 -52.61 15.94 36.27
N GLY A 311 -52.83 15.28 35.20
CA GLY A 311 -53.89 14.70 34.47
C GLY A 311 -53.45 14.75 33.02
N ALA A 312 -53.49 13.68 32.27
CA ALA A 312 -54.58 13.22 31.41
C ALA A 312 -54.79 14.15 30.21
N ALA A 313 -54.49 13.60 29.05
CA ALA A 313 -55.34 12.90 28.09
C ALA A 313 -55.72 13.73 26.84
N GLN A 314 -55.76 12.97 25.78
CA GLN A 314 -56.67 13.02 24.60
C GLN A 314 -56.21 13.88 23.43
N ASP A 315 -56.09 13.25 22.31
CA ASP A 315 -56.97 12.71 21.25
C ASP A 315 -57.08 13.61 20.02
N GLY A 316 -57.13 12.99 18.89
CA GLY A 316 -57.64 13.51 17.62
C GLY A 316 -56.71 13.27 16.46
N ALA A 317 -56.77 12.24 15.68
CA ALA A 317 -57.79 11.73 14.73
C ALA A 317 -57.96 12.65 13.50
N GLY A 318 -57.84 12.04 12.37
CA GLY A 318 -58.49 12.51 11.13
C GLY A 318 -57.53 12.49 9.93
N THR A 319 -57.59 11.44 9.16
CA THR A 319 -58.35 11.16 7.92
C THR A 319 -57.75 11.75 6.66
N GLU A 320 -57.36 10.79 5.78
CA GLU A 320 -57.95 10.49 4.46
C GLU A 320 -57.73 11.54 3.39
N THR A 321 -57.30 11.22 2.21
CA THR A 321 -57.79 10.52 1.05
C THR A 321 -56.74 10.76 -0.05
N GLY A 322 -56.40 9.95 -1.00
CA GLY A 322 -57.11 9.10 -1.89
C GLY A 322 -56.60 9.26 -3.28
N GLY A 323 -56.61 8.21 -4.04
CA GLY A 323 -56.72 8.15 -5.49
C GLY A 323 -55.44 7.80 -6.28
N ALA A 324 -55.21 6.59 -6.70
CA ALA A 324 -55.76 5.81 -7.78
C ALA A 324 -55.31 6.33 -9.18
N ALA A 325 -54.62 5.57 -9.95
CA ALA A 325 -54.97 4.63 -10.99
C ALA A 325 -53.73 4.21 -11.82
N ARG A 326 -53.44 2.92 -11.96
CA ARG A 326 -53.66 2.04 -13.14
C ARG A 326 -53.04 2.56 -14.43
N ALA A 327 -52.21 1.81 -15.16
CA ALA A 327 -52.27 0.47 -15.74
C ALA A 327 -50.85 0.15 -16.25
N GLY A 328 -50.30 -1.02 -16.27
CA GLY A 328 -50.78 -2.27 -16.87
C GLY A 328 -49.88 -2.61 -18.01
N SER A 329 -49.13 -3.66 -17.91
CA SER A 329 -49.01 -4.79 -18.84
C SER A 329 -47.64 -5.49 -18.69
N SER A 330 -47.68 -6.68 -18.17
CA SER A 330 -46.77 -7.79 -18.52
C SER A 330 -47.28 -8.41 -19.81
N PRO A 331 -46.55 -9.26 -20.53
CA PRO A 331 -46.20 -10.59 -20.06
C PRO A 331 -44.86 -11.19 -20.53
N GLU A 332 -44.47 -12.24 -19.79
CA GLU A 332 -44.04 -13.58 -20.22
C GLU A 332 -42.68 -13.69 -20.93
N THR A 333 -41.88 -14.64 -20.73
CA THR A 333 -41.80 -15.98 -20.14
C THR A 333 -40.38 -16.51 -20.38
N GLY A 334 -39.94 -17.38 -19.56
CA GLY A 334 -39.08 -18.48 -19.96
C GLY A 334 -37.64 -18.43 -19.43
N GLY A 335 -37.39 -19.25 -18.51
CA GLY A 335 -36.59 -20.41 -18.59
C GLY A 335 -35.57 -20.52 -17.46
N ALA A 336 -35.89 -21.32 -16.49
CA ALA A 336 -34.99 -21.81 -15.47
C ALA A 336 -33.91 -22.70 -16.06
N ALA A 337 -32.68 -22.50 -15.62
CA ALA A 337 -31.74 -23.60 -15.46
C ALA A 337 -30.92 -23.38 -14.20
N ARG A 338 -31.28 -24.13 -13.18
CA ARG A 338 -30.45 -24.46 -12.04
C ARG A 338 -29.35 -25.38 -12.57
N ASP A 339 -28.11 -25.09 -12.21
CA ASP A 339 -27.13 -26.13 -12.02
C ASP A 339 -26.31 -25.86 -10.78
N SER A 340 -26.62 -26.68 -9.81
CA SER A 340 -25.89 -26.96 -8.60
C SER A 340 -24.81 -27.98 -8.91
N SER A 341 -23.57 -27.68 -8.63
CA SER A 341 -22.56 -28.72 -8.40
C SER A 341 -21.60 -28.29 -7.31
N SER A 342 -21.83 -28.88 -6.15
CA SER A 342 -20.86 -29.01 -5.08
C SER A 342 -19.78 -30.01 -5.51
N PRO A 343 -18.53 -29.85 -5.08
CA PRO A 343 -17.54 -30.91 -5.23
C PRO A 343 -17.57 -31.85 -4.01
N GLU A 344 -17.74 -33.11 -4.29
CA GLU A 344 -17.58 -34.22 -3.38
C GLU A 344 -16.13 -34.41 -2.96
N THR A 345 -16.00 -34.72 -1.68
CA THR A 345 -14.84 -35.32 -1.02
C THR A 345 -14.77 -36.83 -1.30
N GLY A 346 -13.61 -37.30 -1.69
CA GLY A 346 -13.24 -38.69 -1.63
C GLY A 346 -11.73 -38.76 -1.78
N GLY A 347 -10.95 -39.36 -0.94
CA GLY A 347 -11.03 -40.62 -0.25
C GLY A 347 -9.65 -41.21 -0.40
N ALA A 348 -9.03 -41.55 0.71
CA ALA A 348 -7.70 -42.09 0.91
C ALA A 348 -7.38 -43.36 0.07
N ALA A 349 -6.13 -43.48 -0.34
CA ALA A 349 -5.46 -44.77 -0.43
C ALA A 349 -3.99 -44.63 0.02
N ARG A 350 -3.68 -45.37 1.07
CA ARG A 350 -2.33 -45.70 1.52
C ARG A 350 -1.68 -46.60 0.46
N ASP A 351 -0.40 -46.42 0.24
CA ASP A 351 0.51 -47.57 0.31
C ASP A 351 1.95 -47.14 0.62
N SER A 352 2.52 -47.99 1.42
CA SER A 352 3.78 -48.00 2.10
C SER A 352 4.93 -48.50 1.23
N SER A 353 6.12 -48.05 1.51
CA SER A 353 7.44 -48.71 1.55
C SER A 353 8.50 -47.74 1.02
N GLY A 354 9.63 -47.55 1.61
CA GLY A 354 10.49 -48.23 2.54
C GLY A 354 11.83 -47.54 2.44
N ALA A 355 12.43 -47.30 3.58
CA ALA A 355 13.85 -47.22 3.97
C ALA A 355 14.95 -46.99 2.89
N GLU A 356 15.89 -46.09 3.13
CA GLU A 356 17.17 -46.32 3.80
C GLU A 356 18.04 -45.06 3.92
N THR A 357 18.49 -44.84 5.07
CA THR A 357 19.72 -44.38 5.72
C THR A 357 20.94 -44.00 4.87
N SER A 358 21.51 -42.86 5.20
CA SER A 358 22.92 -42.57 5.56
C SER A 358 23.06 -41.05 5.59
N GLY A 359 23.51 -40.33 6.61
CA GLY A 359 24.62 -40.54 7.49
C GLY A 359 25.65 -39.42 7.31
N VAL A 360 25.96 -38.73 8.44
CA VAL A 360 27.20 -37.99 8.71
C VAL A 360 27.33 -36.53 8.26
N GLY A 361 27.52 -35.68 9.27
CA GLY A 361 28.13 -34.35 9.08
C GLY A 361 27.88 -33.36 10.20
N ARG A 362 28.45 -33.60 11.37
CA ARG A 362 28.51 -32.73 12.54
C ARG A 362 29.61 -31.69 12.33
N ALA A 363 29.30 -30.38 12.43
CA ALA A 363 30.29 -29.39 12.81
C ALA A 363 29.60 -28.28 13.62
N GLY A 364 29.92 -28.27 14.90
CA GLY A 364 29.56 -27.22 15.83
C GLY A 364 30.54 -26.04 15.72
N SER A 365 30.02 -24.86 15.99
CA SER A 365 30.83 -23.78 16.54
C SER A 365 29.95 -22.98 17.49
N GLY A 366 30.29 -23.11 18.77
CA GLY A 366 29.75 -22.33 19.87
C GLY A 366 30.25 -20.88 19.81
N LEU A 367 29.39 -19.98 20.23
CA LEU A 367 29.81 -18.68 20.72
C LEU A 367 29.12 -18.47 22.07
N GLU A 368 29.92 -18.69 23.13
CA GLU A 368 29.62 -18.26 24.48
C GLU A 368 29.80 -16.74 24.56
N ILE A 369 28.79 -16.04 25.02
CA ILE A 369 28.98 -14.74 25.64
C ILE A 369 28.39 -14.82 27.04
N GLY A 370 29.29 -14.97 28.00
CA GLY A 370 29.02 -14.83 29.41
C GLY A 370 28.89 -13.36 29.79
N GLY A 371 27.96 -13.08 30.68
CA GLY A 371 27.80 -11.77 31.31
C GLY A 371 26.83 -11.86 32.46
N ALA A 372 27.31 -12.26 33.61
CA ALA A 372 26.58 -12.27 34.87
C ALA A 372 26.34 -10.86 35.37
N ALA A 373 25.11 -10.50 35.69
CA ALA A 373 24.79 -9.45 36.62
C ALA A 373 23.76 -9.96 37.63
N ARG A 374 24.23 -10.14 38.82
CA ARG A 374 23.47 -10.45 40.03
C ARG A 374 22.73 -9.19 40.48
N ALA A 375 21.45 -9.25 40.63
CA ALA A 375 20.70 -8.29 41.43
C ALA A 375 19.60 -9.03 42.20
N GLY A 376 19.57 -8.76 43.45
CA GLY A 376 18.92 -9.26 44.61
C GLY A 376 17.48 -9.72 44.52
N SER A 377 17.27 -10.83 45.17
CA SER A 377 16.00 -11.41 45.57
C SER A 377 15.29 -10.52 46.61
N GLY A 378 14.13 -10.01 46.26
CA GLY A 378 13.09 -9.57 47.19
C GLY A 378 11.82 -10.34 46.84
N LEU A 379 11.62 -11.47 47.53
CA LEU A 379 10.34 -12.17 47.51
C LEU A 379 9.37 -11.40 48.39
N GLU A 380 8.50 -10.59 47.79
CA GLU A 380 7.19 -10.25 48.38
C GLU A 380 6.12 -11.12 47.74
N THR A 381 5.72 -12.16 48.44
CA THR A 381 4.51 -12.91 48.21
C THR A 381 3.32 -12.04 48.61
N GLY A 382 2.81 -11.29 47.63
CA GLY A 382 1.61 -10.47 47.77
C GLY A 382 0.65 -10.74 46.60
N GLY A 383 -0.38 -11.55 46.86
CA GLY A 383 -1.67 -11.49 46.17
C GLY A 383 -1.70 -11.79 44.68
N VAL A 384 -1.59 -13.03 44.26
CA VAL A 384 -2.12 -13.51 42.98
C VAL A 384 -3.64 -13.51 43.07
N GLY A 385 -4.26 -12.35 42.84
CA GLY A 385 -5.68 -12.12 42.90
C GLY A 385 -6.20 -11.45 41.64
N ARG A 386 -6.90 -12.18 40.77
CA ARG A 386 -8.03 -11.74 39.92
C ARG A 386 -7.86 -10.67 38.83
N THR A 387 -6.70 -10.12 38.55
CA THR A 387 -6.53 -9.21 37.41
C THR A 387 -6.26 -9.92 36.07
N GLY A 388 -6.10 -11.24 36.08
CA GLY A 388 -5.79 -12.05 34.90
C GLY A 388 -6.95 -12.24 33.91
N SER A 389 -8.19 -12.27 34.36
CA SER A 389 -9.33 -12.69 33.53
C SER A 389 -9.83 -11.63 32.53
N VAL A 390 -9.73 -10.35 32.85
CA VAL A 390 -10.17 -9.26 31.95
C VAL A 390 -9.12 -9.01 30.84
N GLY A 391 -7.87 -9.25 31.14
CA GLY A 391 -6.78 -9.07 30.16
C GLY A 391 -6.77 -10.10 29.02
N TRP A 392 -7.14 -11.36 29.31
CA TRP A 392 -7.13 -12.41 28.28
C TRP A 392 -8.32 -12.28 27.32
N ILE A 393 -9.50 -11.86 27.77
CA ILE A 393 -10.68 -11.62 26.91
C ILE A 393 -10.35 -10.51 25.90
N GLY A 394 -9.76 -9.40 26.34
CA GLY A 394 -9.34 -8.34 25.43
C GLY A 394 -8.32 -8.80 24.38
N ARG A 395 -7.41 -9.70 24.77
CA ARG A 395 -6.44 -10.32 23.85
C ARG A 395 -7.13 -11.28 22.88
N ALA A 396 -8.08 -12.09 23.35
CA ALA A 396 -8.84 -13.01 22.51
C ALA A 396 -9.71 -12.27 21.49
N VAL A 397 -10.39 -11.19 21.89
CA VAL A 397 -11.16 -10.32 20.99
C VAL A 397 -10.25 -9.69 19.93
N LEU A 398 -9.09 -9.19 20.34
CA LEU A 398 -8.12 -8.65 19.38
C LEU A 398 -7.62 -9.72 18.42
N ALA A 399 -7.26 -10.89 18.91
CA ALA A 399 -6.80 -12.02 18.08
C ALA A 399 -7.90 -12.45 17.09
N GLY A 400 -9.14 -12.56 17.54
CA GLY A 400 -10.30 -12.85 16.70
C GLY A 400 -10.52 -11.77 15.62
N LEU A 401 -10.39 -10.50 15.98
CA LEU A 401 -10.47 -9.37 15.03
C LEU A 401 -9.36 -9.46 13.98
N LEU A 402 -8.12 -9.68 14.39
CA LEU A 402 -6.99 -9.78 13.46
C LEU A 402 -7.12 -10.99 12.53
N ALA A 403 -7.57 -12.13 13.07
CA ALA A 403 -7.84 -13.33 12.28
C ALA A 403 -8.97 -13.09 11.26
N LEU A 404 -10.05 -12.43 11.68
CA LEU A 404 -11.16 -12.06 10.79
C LEU A 404 -10.71 -11.11 9.68
N VAL A 405 -9.92 -10.08 10.02
CA VAL A 405 -9.37 -9.14 9.02
C VAL A 405 -8.43 -9.85 8.06
N CYS A 406 -7.56 -10.74 8.55
CA CYS A 406 -6.65 -11.53 7.73
C CYS A 406 -7.40 -12.47 6.79
N TRP A 407 -8.48 -13.09 7.26
CA TRP A 407 -9.33 -13.94 6.43
C TRP A 407 -10.12 -13.14 5.38
N TRP A 408 -10.70 -12.00 5.78
CA TRP A 408 -11.51 -11.13 4.91
C TRP A 408 -10.67 -10.42 3.84
N LEU A 409 -9.51 -9.91 4.22
CA LEU A 409 -8.54 -9.22 3.36
C LEU A 409 -7.17 -9.88 3.54
N PRO A 410 -6.91 -11.01 2.88
CA PRO A 410 -5.65 -11.73 3.00
C PRO A 410 -4.47 -10.83 2.60
N PRO A 411 -3.31 -10.96 3.24
CA PRO A 411 -2.08 -10.32 2.80
C PRO A 411 -1.77 -10.68 1.33
N VAL A 412 -1.22 -9.73 0.59
CA VAL A 412 -0.94 -9.90 -0.84
C VAL A 412 -0.07 -11.13 -1.11
N VAL A 413 0.88 -11.41 -0.23
CA VAL A 413 1.75 -12.60 -0.31
C VAL A 413 0.99 -13.93 -0.37
N ALA A 414 -0.22 -13.99 0.19
CA ALA A 414 -1.04 -15.20 0.15
C ALA A 414 -1.48 -15.59 -1.28
N ALA A 415 -1.66 -14.60 -2.15
CA ALA A 415 -1.95 -14.85 -3.57
C ALA A 415 -0.69 -15.31 -4.31
N ASP A 416 0.45 -14.70 -4.01
CA ASP A 416 1.73 -15.04 -4.64
C ASP A 416 2.21 -16.45 -4.21
N LEU A 417 2.03 -16.82 -2.93
CA LEU A 417 2.35 -18.18 -2.45
C LEU A 417 1.49 -19.27 -3.10
N ARG A 418 0.22 -18.96 -3.41
CA ARG A 418 -0.63 -19.90 -4.16
C ARG A 418 -0.20 -20.10 -5.62
N SER A 419 0.67 -19.24 -6.11
CA SER A 419 1.24 -19.31 -7.45
C SER A 419 2.72 -19.75 -7.42
N ALA A 420 3.21 -20.27 -6.31
CA ALA A 420 4.59 -20.73 -6.16
C ALA A 420 4.94 -21.92 -7.09
N ASP A 421 3.92 -22.74 -7.40
CA ASP A 421 4.06 -23.91 -8.27
C ASP A 421 3.78 -23.59 -9.75
N ASP A 422 3.80 -22.32 -10.14
CA ASP A 422 3.55 -21.92 -11.52
C ASP A 422 4.71 -22.39 -12.43
N PRO A 423 4.49 -23.36 -13.34
CA PRO A 423 5.56 -23.89 -14.18
C PRO A 423 6.14 -22.85 -15.12
N THR A 424 5.36 -21.80 -15.44
CA THR A 424 5.79 -20.71 -16.31
C THR A 424 6.81 -19.76 -15.63
N ALA A 425 7.06 -19.91 -14.33
CA ALA A 425 8.15 -19.19 -13.67
C ALA A 425 9.53 -19.71 -14.08
N ASP A 426 9.62 -20.93 -14.54
CA ASP A 426 10.86 -21.53 -15.05
C ASP A 426 11.07 -21.16 -16.53
N ARG A 427 12.27 -20.67 -16.84
CA ARG A 427 12.67 -20.38 -18.21
C ARG A 427 12.62 -21.60 -19.10
N GLY A 428 12.98 -22.78 -18.58
CA GLY A 428 12.95 -24.04 -19.31
C GLY A 428 11.58 -24.39 -19.91
N TYR A 429 10.49 -23.83 -19.34
CA TYR A 429 9.14 -23.96 -19.91
C TYR A 429 9.02 -23.26 -21.28
N PHE A 430 9.74 -22.15 -21.49
CA PHE A 430 9.70 -21.34 -22.72
C PHE A 430 10.79 -21.67 -23.74
N ASP A 431 11.88 -22.34 -23.34
CA ASP A 431 13.02 -22.61 -24.21
C ASP A 431 12.65 -23.35 -25.51
N PRO A 432 11.76 -24.36 -25.54
CA PRO A 432 11.35 -25.04 -26.77
C PRO A 432 10.64 -24.08 -27.74
N LEU A 433 9.71 -23.25 -27.21
CA LEU A 433 9.01 -22.25 -28.03
C LEU A 433 9.99 -21.20 -28.59
N ALA A 434 10.89 -20.67 -27.76
CA ALA A 434 11.89 -19.69 -28.16
C ALA A 434 12.81 -20.25 -29.27
N ALA A 435 13.26 -21.50 -29.15
CA ALA A 435 14.05 -22.18 -30.15
C ALA A 435 13.30 -22.37 -31.48
N GLU A 436 12.00 -22.73 -31.42
CA GLU A 436 11.16 -22.90 -32.60
C GLU A 436 10.94 -21.56 -33.33
N LEU A 437 10.60 -20.51 -32.59
CA LEU A 437 10.41 -19.17 -33.15
C LEU A 437 11.72 -18.64 -33.78
N GLY A 438 12.85 -18.89 -33.15
CA GLY A 438 14.17 -18.54 -33.70
C GLY A 438 14.48 -19.24 -35.01
N ARG A 439 14.07 -20.53 -35.17
CA ARG A 439 14.27 -21.27 -36.44
C ARG A 439 13.39 -20.76 -37.57
N ARG A 440 12.16 -20.30 -37.26
CA ARG A 440 11.21 -19.85 -38.28
C ARG A 440 11.49 -18.45 -38.82
N GLY A 441 12.17 -17.63 -38.03
CA GLY A 441 12.32 -16.22 -38.33
C GLY A 441 11.01 -15.43 -38.10
N LEU A 442 11.10 -14.24 -37.61
CA LEU A 442 9.96 -13.40 -37.31
C LEU A 442 9.93 -12.16 -38.19
N THR A 443 8.83 -11.97 -38.92
CA THR A 443 8.49 -10.76 -39.67
C THR A 443 7.40 -9.94 -38.99
N GLY A 444 6.74 -10.55 -38.00
CA GLY A 444 5.67 -10.00 -37.19
C GLY A 444 5.84 -10.31 -35.72
N ARG A 445 4.78 -10.11 -34.95
CA ARG A 445 4.74 -10.40 -33.51
C ARG A 445 4.22 -11.80 -33.24
N VAL A 446 4.51 -12.26 -32.02
CA VAL A 446 3.94 -13.47 -31.46
C VAL A 446 2.92 -13.09 -30.39
N GLU A 447 1.74 -13.65 -30.47
CA GLU A 447 0.74 -13.57 -29.41
C GLU A 447 0.83 -14.81 -28.52
N VAL A 448 0.80 -14.58 -27.22
CA VAL A 448 0.70 -15.63 -26.21
C VAL A 448 -0.49 -15.27 -25.32
N PRO A 449 -1.58 -16.09 -25.29
CA PRO A 449 -2.62 -15.90 -24.30
C PRO A 449 -1.99 -15.82 -22.89
N PRO A 450 -2.15 -14.69 -22.16
CA PRO A 450 -1.31 -14.42 -21.01
C PRO A 450 -1.37 -15.50 -19.95
N THR A 451 -0.20 -16.02 -19.56
CA THR A 451 -0.05 -16.95 -18.45
C THR A 451 -0.50 -16.28 -17.13
N ARG A 452 -0.76 -17.06 -16.08
CA ARG A 452 -1.28 -16.56 -14.80
C ARG A 452 -0.53 -15.33 -14.29
N ASN A 453 0.79 -15.32 -14.41
CA ASN A 453 1.67 -14.27 -13.89
C ASN A 453 2.44 -13.52 -14.99
N TYR A 454 2.07 -13.68 -16.25
CA TYR A 454 2.68 -12.99 -17.41
C TYR A 454 4.18 -13.28 -17.57
N TRP A 455 4.61 -14.51 -17.28
CA TRP A 455 6.01 -14.89 -17.39
C TRP A 455 6.52 -14.91 -18.83
N GLU A 456 5.66 -15.07 -19.84
CA GLU A 456 5.99 -14.91 -21.25
C GLU A 456 6.70 -13.58 -21.53
N ALA A 457 6.27 -12.50 -20.90
CA ALA A 457 6.86 -11.16 -21.07
C ALA A 457 8.29 -11.05 -20.49
N ALA A 458 8.67 -11.95 -19.58
CA ALA A 458 9.99 -11.95 -18.97
C ALA A 458 10.91 -13.03 -19.56
N GLN A 459 10.36 -14.18 -19.94
CA GLN A 459 11.13 -15.37 -20.30
C GLN A 459 11.41 -15.48 -21.80
N LEU A 460 10.53 -14.96 -22.67
CA LEU A 460 10.74 -14.98 -24.13
C LEU A 460 11.73 -13.93 -24.65
N GLY A 461 12.19 -13.03 -23.77
CA GLY A 461 13.32 -12.14 -24.04
C GLY A 461 13.11 -11.24 -25.26
N GLU A 462 13.83 -11.52 -26.36
CA GLU A 462 13.83 -10.70 -27.58
C GLU A 462 12.66 -11.00 -28.54
N VAL A 463 11.78 -11.97 -28.23
CA VAL A 463 10.61 -12.26 -29.07
C VAL A 463 9.65 -11.07 -29.04
N PRO A 464 9.28 -10.49 -30.19
CA PRO A 464 8.36 -9.36 -30.23
C PRO A 464 6.93 -9.82 -29.90
N LEU A 465 6.51 -9.69 -28.65
CA LEU A 465 5.17 -10.03 -28.22
C LEU A 465 4.16 -8.98 -28.68
N ALA A 466 2.95 -9.41 -29.03
CA ALA A 466 1.84 -8.51 -29.36
C ALA A 466 1.28 -7.84 -28.09
N ARG A 467 1.23 -8.58 -26.97
CA ARG A 467 0.93 -8.07 -25.64
C ARG A 467 2.07 -8.40 -24.67
N GLY A 468 2.37 -7.50 -23.78
CA GLY A 468 3.38 -7.69 -22.75
C GLY A 468 2.81 -7.46 -21.34
N TRP A 469 3.65 -7.05 -20.40
CA TRP A 469 3.28 -6.82 -18.99
C TRP A 469 2.42 -5.55 -18.74
N LEU A 470 1.83 -4.90 -19.73
CA LEU A 470 1.23 -3.56 -19.63
C LEU A 470 -0.25 -3.59 -19.19
N ARG A 471 -0.56 -4.15 -18.01
CA ARG A 471 -1.93 -4.35 -17.51
C ARG A 471 -2.82 -3.10 -17.51
N GLN A 472 -2.29 -1.93 -17.18
CA GLN A 472 -3.06 -0.68 -17.12
C GLN A 472 -3.43 -0.15 -18.51
N VAL A 473 -2.48 -0.24 -19.45
CA VAL A 473 -2.67 0.25 -20.81
C VAL A 473 -3.44 -0.74 -21.68
N ASP A 474 -3.35 -2.01 -21.31
CA ASP A 474 -3.88 -3.14 -22.05
C ASP A 474 -5.41 -3.08 -22.19
N ILE A 475 -6.13 -2.70 -21.13
CA ILE A 475 -7.59 -2.57 -21.17
C ILE A 475 -8.03 -1.58 -22.26
N GLY A 476 -7.38 -0.44 -22.37
CA GLY A 476 -7.70 0.57 -23.38
C GLY A 476 -7.20 0.23 -24.78
N ARG A 477 -6.07 -0.49 -24.90
CA ARG A 477 -5.46 -0.86 -26.18
C ARG A 477 -6.03 -2.13 -26.78
N ASN A 478 -6.43 -3.09 -25.93
CA ASN A 478 -6.86 -4.43 -26.31
C ASN A 478 -8.20 -4.79 -25.63
N PRO A 479 -9.26 -3.96 -25.80
CA PRO A 479 -10.51 -4.06 -25.04
C PRO A 479 -11.23 -5.39 -25.23
N LEU A 480 -11.06 -6.05 -26.38
CA LEU A 480 -11.72 -7.32 -26.71
C LEU A 480 -11.39 -8.45 -25.72
N PHE A 481 -10.22 -8.42 -25.05
CA PHE A 481 -9.84 -9.45 -24.09
C PHE A 481 -10.37 -9.22 -22.68
N PHE A 482 -11.00 -8.08 -22.42
CA PHE A 482 -11.39 -7.67 -21.07
C PHE A 482 -12.88 -7.79 -20.77
N THR A 483 -13.71 -8.22 -21.71
CA THR A 483 -15.17 -8.32 -21.56
C THR A 483 -15.61 -9.22 -20.40
N THR A 484 -14.84 -10.28 -20.10
CA THR A 484 -15.13 -11.24 -19.03
C THR A 484 -14.28 -11.00 -17.75
N VAL A 485 -13.38 -10.02 -17.78
CA VAL A 485 -12.47 -9.77 -16.67
C VAL A 485 -13.18 -9.00 -15.54
N PRO A 486 -13.17 -9.49 -14.29
CA PRO A 486 -13.81 -8.81 -13.17
C PRO A 486 -13.30 -7.37 -12.99
N GLY A 487 -14.21 -6.41 -12.92
CA GLY A 487 -13.88 -4.99 -12.77
C GLY A 487 -13.42 -4.29 -14.05
N ALA A 488 -13.41 -4.98 -15.19
CA ALA A 488 -13.11 -4.41 -16.50
C ALA A 488 -14.27 -4.63 -17.49
N THR A 489 -15.44 -5.03 -17.02
CA THR A 489 -16.63 -5.21 -17.82
C THR A 489 -17.08 -3.91 -18.46
N GLY A 490 -17.57 -3.97 -19.70
CA GLY A 490 -18.07 -2.78 -20.41
C GLY A 490 -17.06 -2.14 -21.36
N THR A 491 -16.01 -2.85 -21.77
CA THR A 491 -15.11 -2.41 -22.85
C THR A 491 -15.83 -2.24 -24.19
N GLY A 492 -17.01 -2.89 -24.35
CA GLY A 492 -17.86 -2.73 -25.52
C GLY A 492 -17.41 -3.48 -26.78
N VAL A 493 -16.27 -4.16 -26.73
CA VAL A 493 -15.72 -4.91 -27.88
C VAL A 493 -15.73 -6.40 -27.54
N PRO A 494 -16.61 -7.22 -28.14
CA PRO A 494 -16.63 -8.66 -27.90
C PRO A 494 -15.43 -9.35 -28.57
N LEU A 495 -14.93 -10.42 -27.95
CA LEU A 495 -13.96 -11.32 -28.56
C LEU A 495 -14.71 -12.33 -29.44
N THR A 496 -14.60 -12.16 -30.75
CA THR A 496 -15.22 -13.04 -31.79
C THR A 496 -14.16 -13.45 -32.79
N VAL A 497 -14.52 -14.39 -33.70
CA VAL A 497 -13.64 -14.81 -34.80
C VAL A 497 -13.17 -13.59 -35.62
N ASP A 498 -14.08 -12.69 -35.96
CA ASP A 498 -13.79 -11.53 -36.82
C ASP A 498 -13.00 -10.43 -36.07
N THR A 499 -13.42 -10.10 -34.84
CA THR A 499 -12.70 -9.08 -34.04
C THR A 499 -11.30 -9.52 -33.66
N TYR A 500 -11.10 -10.82 -33.43
CA TYR A 500 -9.78 -11.38 -33.16
C TYR A 500 -8.90 -11.35 -34.41
N ARG A 501 -9.44 -11.72 -35.61
CA ARG A 501 -8.70 -11.59 -36.87
C ARG A 501 -8.28 -10.15 -37.12
N ALA A 502 -9.17 -9.19 -36.99
CA ALA A 502 -8.87 -7.77 -37.17
C ALA A 502 -7.79 -7.29 -36.21
N TRP A 503 -7.80 -7.78 -34.96
CA TRP A 503 -6.77 -7.47 -33.96
C TRP A 503 -5.41 -8.08 -34.32
N LEU A 504 -5.37 -9.34 -34.79
CA LEU A 504 -4.13 -9.99 -35.24
C LEU A 504 -3.47 -9.19 -36.38
N ASP A 505 -4.28 -8.72 -37.33
CA ASP A 505 -3.81 -7.90 -38.46
C ASP A 505 -3.31 -6.54 -38.02
N GLU A 506 -4.06 -5.86 -37.13
CA GLU A 506 -3.69 -4.54 -36.61
C GLU A 506 -2.38 -4.59 -35.83
N TYR A 507 -2.15 -5.64 -35.05
CA TYR A 507 -0.94 -5.81 -34.25
C TYR A 507 0.19 -6.53 -34.97
N ALA A 508 0.04 -6.85 -36.26
CA ALA A 508 1.03 -7.59 -37.04
C ALA A 508 1.43 -8.92 -36.40
N VAL A 509 0.43 -9.70 -35.96
CA VAL A 509 0.69 -11.01 -35.35
C VAL A 509 0.93 -12.04 -36.43
N GLN A 510 2.07 -12.71 -36.37
CA GLN A 510 2.48 -13.77 -37.26
C GLN A 510 2.17 -15.16 -36.71
N TYR A 511 2.32 -15.32 -35.40
CA TYR A 511 2.09 -16.58 -34.71
C TYR A 511 1.28 -16.36 -33.42
N VAL A 512 0.46 -17.35 -33.10
CA VAL A 512 -0.22 -17.47 -31.80
C VAL A 512 0.30 -18.73 -31.11
N ALA A 513 0.88 -18.59 -29.92
CA ALA A 513 1.44 -19.69 -29.14
C ALA A 513 0.60 -19.90 -27.88
N VAL A 514 -0.08 -21.05 -27.78
CA VAL A 514 -0.98 -21.37 -26.67
C VAL A 514 -0.28 -22.31 -25.70
N PRO A 515 -0.12 -21.92 -24.41
CA PRO A 515 0.48 -22.78 -23.39
C PRO A 515 -0.54 -23.73 -22.78
N ASP A 516 -0.06 -24.85 -22.21
CA ASP A 516 -0.85 -25.77 -21.38
C ASP A 516 -0.95 -25.34 -19.91
N ALA A 517 -0.29 -24.23 -19.55
CA ALA A 517 -0.25 -23.70 -18.19
C ALA A 517 -1.52 -22.90 -17.81
N PRO A 518 -1.78 -22.71 -16.51
CA PRO A 518 -2.87 -21.87 -16.06
C PRO A 518 -2.76 -20.44 -16.59
N LEU A 519 -3.84 -19.95 -17.21
CA LEU A 519 -3.92 -18.63 -17.81
C LEU A 519 -4.46 -17.57 -16.83
N SER A 520 -4.11 -16.33 -17.09
CA SER A 520 -4.73 -15.17 -16.47
C SER A 520 -6.20 -15.04 -16.96
N TRP A 521 -6.99 -14.22 -16.26
CA TRP A 521 -8.36 -13.94 -16.71
C TRP A 521 -8.45 -13.43 -18.15
N VAL A 522 -7.45 -12.67 -18.58
CA VAL A 522 -7.39 -12.03 -19.89
C VAL A 522 -7.13 -13.04 -21.02
N GLY A 523 -6.37 -14.10 -20.73
CA GLY A 523 -5.99 -15.10 -21.73
C GLY A 523 -6.98 -16.24 -21.91
N ARG A 524 -7.93 -16.45 -21.00
CA ARG A 524 -8.80 -17.65 -21.02
C ARG A 524 -9.71 -17.69 -22.21
N ALA A 525 -10.50 -16.64 -22.41
CA ALA A 525 -11.44 -16.57 -23.53
C ALA A 525 -10.74 -16.64 -24.89
N GLU A 526 -9.53 -16.08 -24.99
CA GLU A 526 -8.69 -16.17 -26.18
C GLU A 526 -8.22 -17.60 -26.45
N ALA A 527 -7.66 -18.26 -25.45
CA ALA A 527 -7.21 -19.64 -25.60
C ALA A 527 -8.36 -20.60 -25.94
N GLU A 528 -9.57 -20.38 -25.37
CA GLU A 528 -10.78 -21.10 -25.71
C GLU A 528 -11.17 -20.86 -27.18
N LEU A 529 -11.13 -19.61 -27.64
CA LEU A 529 -11.44 -19.24 -29.03
C LEU A 529 -10.46 -19.89 -30.03
N VAL A 530 -9.15 -19.83 -29.74
CA VAL A 530 -8.11 -20.44 -30.57
C VAL A 530 -8.24 -21.98 -30.56
N GLY A 531 -8.50 -22.56 -29.39
CA GLY A 531 -8.67 -24.01 -29.23
C GLY A 531 -9.91 -24.57 -29.92
N ALA A 532 -10.95 -23.75 -30.13
CA ALA A 532 -12.14 -24.12 -30.89
C ALA A 532 -11.89 -24.24 -32.42
N GLY A 533 -10.71 -23.79 -32.88
CA GLY A 533 -10.34 -23.77 -34.29
C GLY A 533 -10.80 -22.50 -35.00
N LEU A 534 -9.86 -21.83 -35.65
CA LEU A 534 -10.11 -20.60 -36.40
C LEU A 534 -9.66 -20.78 -37.86
N PRO A 535 -10.46 -20.34 -38.86
CA PRO A 535 -10.18 -20.62 -40.27
C PRO A 535 -8.89 -19.99 -40.79
N TYR A 536 -8.34 -19.01 -40.06
CA TYR A 536 -7.13 -18.28 -40.41
C TYR A 536 -5.94 -18.66 -39.52
N LEU A 537 -6.05 -19.70 -38.67
CA LEU A 537 -4.97 -20.24 -37.85
C LEU A 537 -4.71 -21.68 -38.24
N THR A 538 -3.43 -21.98 -38.54
CA THR A 538 -2.98 -23.35 -38.85
C THR A 538 -1.95 -23.76 -37.82
N GLU A 539 -2.16 -24.89 -37.12
CA GLU A 539 -1.15 -25.44 -36.24
C GLU A 539 0.07 -25.87 -37.05
N VAL A 540 1.23 -25.30 -36.72
CA VAL A 540 2.48 -25.52 -37.46
C VAL A 540 3.55 -26.20 -36.64
N TRP A 541 3.35 -26.27 -35.31
CA TRP A 541 4.25 -26.97 -34.40
C TRP A 541 3.55 -27.15 -33.05
N SER A 542 3.89 -28.24 -32.37
CA SER A 542 3.50 -28.49 -30.99
C SER A 542 4.58 -29.28 -30.26
N ASP A 543 4.65 -29.09 -28.95
CA ASP A 543 5.42 -29.92 -28.04
C ASP A 543 4.60 -30.31 -26.82
N ARG A 544 5.29 -30.69 -25.74
CA ARG A 544 4.65 -31.07 -24.47
C ARG A 544 3.82 -29.95 -23.84
N HIS A 545 4.25 -28.68 -24.02
CA HIS A 545 3.71 -27.51 -23.32
C HIS A 545 3.07 -26.47 -24.24
N TRP A 546 3.33 -26.53 -25.53
CA TRP A 546 2.96 -25.47 -26.44
C TRP A 546 2.26 -25.99 -27.71
N ARG A 547 1.31 -25.21 -28.19
CA ARG A 547 0.81 -25.31 -29.56
C ARG A 547 1.05 -23.99 -30.26
N LEU A 548 1.70 -24.03 -31.42
CA LEU A 548 2.03 -22.87 -32.23
C LEU A 548 1.19 -22.85 -33.49
N TYR A 549 0.45 -21.77 -33.67
CA TYR A 549 -0.40 -21.55 -34.83
C TYR A 549 0.18 -20.44 -35.69
N ALA A 550 0.28 -20.65 -36.99
CA ALA A 550 0.61 -19.62 -37.97
C ALA A 550 -0.66 -18.89 -38.39
N VAL A 551 -0.61 -17.58 -38.47
CA VAL A 551 -1.68 -16.74 -39.02
C VAL A 551 -1.60 -16.79 -40.53
N THR A 552 -2.73 -17.05 -41.22
CA THR A 552 -2.80 -17.02 -42.69
C THR A 552 -2.64 -15.58 -43.17
N ASP A 553 -1.74 -15.35 -44.13
CA ASP A 553 -1.42 -14.04 -44.70
C ASP A 553 -1.22 -12.95 -43.61
N PRO A 554 -0.22 -13.12 -42.74
CA PRO A 554 -0.04 -12.22 -41.64
C PRO A 554 0.43 -10.84 -42.11
N THR A 555 -0.14 -9.80 -41.53
CA THR A 555 0.31 -8.43 -41.76
C THR A 555 1.75 -8.26 -41.21
N PRO A 556 2.72 -7.74 -41.99
CA PRO A 556 4.08 -7.58 -41.49
C PRO A 556 4.22 -6.42 -40.51
N LEU A 557 5.18 -6.52 -39.59
CA LEU A 557 5.52 -5.46 -38.64
C LEU A 557 6.02 -4.19 -39.35
N VAL A 558 6.81 -4.37 -40.41
CA VAL A 558 7.31 -3.31 -41.30
C VAL A 558 6.61 -3.45 -42.64
N ALA A 559 5.82 -2.44 -43.01
CA ALA A 559 5.07 -2.47 -44.28
C ALA A 559 6.00 -2.32 -45.48
N ALA A 560 5.61 -2.95 -46.63
CA ALA A 560 6.32 -2.76 -47.90
C ALA A 560 6.40 -1.26 -48.28
N PRO A 561 7.51 -0.83 -48.95
CA PRO A 561 8.62 -1.61 -49.46
C PRO A 561 9.73 -1.91 -48.41
N GLY A 562 9.44 -1.77 -47.12
CA GLY A 562 10.34 -2.11 -46.03
C GLY A 562 10.30 -3.59 -45.67
N GLU A 563 11.40 -4.11 -45.14
CA GLU A 563 11.55 -5.46 -44.64
C GLU A 563 12.22 -5.42 -43.26
N LEU A 564 11.68 -6.15 -42.29
CA LEU A 564 12.25 -6.29 -40.96
C LEU A 564 13.57 -7.06 -41.05
N VAL A 565 14.65 -6.47 -40.53
CA VAL A 565 15.99 -7.11 -40.45
C VAL A 565 16.20 -7.66 -39.04
N ARG A 566 15.91 -6.85 -38.02
CA ARG A 566 16.12 -7.21 -36.63
C ARG A 566 15.16 -6.40 -35.73
N HIS A 567 14.73 -7.03 -34.70
CA HIS A 567 13.99 -6.39 -33.60
C HIS A 567 14.51 -6.92 -32.27
N ASP A 568 14.78 -6.01 -31.33
CA ASP A 568 15.05 -6.32 -29.94
C ASP A 568 14.21 -5.39 -29.03
N GLY A 569 14.39 -5.49 -27.72
CA GLY A 569 13.58 -4.72 -26.76
C GLY A 569 13.69 -3.20 -26.86
N ALA A 570 14.72 -2.67 -27.52
CA ALA A 570 15.01 -1.25 -27.59
C ALA A 570 15.13 -0.72 -29.03
N THR A 571 15.43 -1.59 -30.00
CA THR A 571 15.72 -1.18 -31.37
C THR A 571 14.96 -2.01 -32.40
N LEU A 572 14.59 -1.39 -33.52
CA LEU A 572 14.07 -2.07 -34.69
C LEU A 572 14.89 -1.63 -35.91
N THR A 573 15.49 -2.60 -36.58
CA THR A 573 16.25 -2.38 -37.84
C THR A 573 15.44 -2.93 -39.01
N PHE A 574 15.25 -2.12 -40.02
CA PHE A 574 14.57 -2.51 -41.25
C PHE A 574 15.39 -2.07 -42.49
N ARG A 575 15.17 -2.76 -43.58
CA ARG A 575 15.77 -2.43 -44.89
C ARG A 575 14.67 -1.99 -45.84
N THR A 576 14.96 -1.05 -46.73
CA THR A 576 14.05 -0.66 -47.78
C THR A 576 14.78 -0.62 -49.11
N THR A 577 14.10 -1.00 -50.19
CA THR A 577 14.60 -0.99 -51.59
C THR A 577 14.27 0.30 -52.31
N ALA A 578 13.39 1.14 -51.76
CA ALA A 578 12.97 2.41 -52.35
C ALA A 578 12.83 3.49 -51.28
N PRO A 579 13.02 4.79 -51.63
CA PRO A 579 12.67 5.89 -50.77
C PRO A 579 11.15 5.94 -50.59
N GLY A 580 10.69 6.50 -49.47
CA GLY A 580 9.25 6.63 -49.24
C GLY A 580 8.84 6.61 -47.78
N ARG A 581 7.53 6.47 -47.59
CA ARG A 581 6.90 6.40 -46.30
C ARG A 581 6.61 4.94 -45.95
N ILE A 582 7.12 4.48 -44.83
CA ILE A 582 7.04 3.09 -44.39
C ILE A 582 6.30 3.08 -43.05
N ARG A 583 5.13 2.43 -43.00
CA ARG A 583 4.42 2.19 -41.75
C ARG A 583 5.11 1.08 -40.99
N ILE A 584 5.45 1.38 -39.73
CA ILE A 584 5.97 0.39 -38.79
C ILE A 584 4.96 0.28 -37.65
N ARG A 585 4.47 -0.94 -37.41
CA ARG A 585 3.46 -1.19 -36.35
C ARG A 585 4.10 -1.22 -34.96
N ILE A 586 4.94 -0.22 -34.66
CA ILE A 586 5.35 0.18 -33.32
C ILE A 586 4.55 1.43 -32.94
N ARG A 587 4.03 1.49 -31.73
CA ARG A 587 3.25 2.64 -31.29
C ARG A 587 4.10 3.88 -31.31
N HIS A 588 3.55 4.94 -31.91
CA HIS A 588 4.22 6.24 -31.94
C HIS A 588 4.42 6.79 -30.53
N SER A 589 5.62 7.30 -30.29
CA SER A 589 5.99 8.00 -29.08
C SER A 589 6.82 9.23 -29.44
N PRO A 590 6.69 10.36 -28.72
CA PRO A 590 7.53 11.53 -28.93
C PRO A 590 9.03 11.28 -28.63
N TRP A 591 9.32 10.15 -28.00
CA TRP A 591 10.68 9.73 -27.62
C TRP A 591 11.34 8.82 -28.65
N LEU A 592 10.59 8.34 -29.67
CA LEU A 592 11.16 7.54 -30.73
C LEU A 592 12.06 8.40 -31.62
N THR A 593 13.23 7.86 -31.94
CA THR A 593 14.18 8.44 -32.86
C THR A 593 14.50 7.46 -34.00
N ALA A 594 14.89 7.98 -35.14
CA ALA A 594 15.37 7.20 -36.27
C ALA A 594 16.79 7.59 -36.64
N SER A 595 17.55 6.67 -37.27
CA SER A 595 18.83 7.00 -37.86
C SER A 595 18.66 8.11 -38.91
N ALA A 596 19.50 9.16 -38.82
CA ALA A 596 19.43 10.27 -39.75
C ALA A 596 19.80 9.84 -41.18
N PRO A 597 19.21 10.43 -42.23
CA PRO A 597 18.26 11.54 -42.23
C PRO A 597 16.75 11.14 -42.24
N ALA A 598 16.39 9.92 -41.79
CA ALA A 598 15.00 9.50 -41.73
C ALA A 598 14.22 10.34 -40.72
N THR A 599 12.92 10.55 -40.97
CA THR A 599 12.01 11.30 -40.10
C THR A 599 10.86 10.43 -39.63
N ILE A 600 10.35 10.72 -38.43
CA ILE A 600 9.25 9.99 -37.80
C ILE A 600 8.04 10.89 -37.66
N THR A 601 6.86 10.35 -37.98
CA THR A 601 5.56 10.97 -37.72
C THR A 601 4.56 9.93 -37.20
N ALA A 602 3.50 10.40 -36.55
CA ALA A 602 2.39 9.54 -36.15
C ALA A 602 1.53 9.16 -37.37
N ASP A 603 1.05 7.91 -37.39
CA ASP A 603 0.05 7.40 -38.32
C ASP A 603 -1.03 6.65 -37.52
N GLY A 604 -1.99 7.41 -37.00
CA GLY A 604 -2.87 6.94 -35.95
C GLY A 604 -2.08 6.52 -34.71
N PRO A 605 -2.25 5.30 -34.20
CA PRO A 605 -1.49 4.81 -33.06
C PRO A 605 -0.06 4.34 -33.44
N TRP A 606 0.23 4.22 -34.74
CA TRP A 606 1.46 3.62 -35.25
C TRP A 606 2.48 4.65 -35.70
N THR A 607 3.69 4.18 -36.01
CA THR A 607 4.82 5.01 -36.44
C THR A 607 4.94 4.96 -37.95
N LEU A 608 5.06 6.14 -38.57
CA LEU A 608 5.39 6.30 -39.97
C LEU A 608 6.79 6.85 -40.11
N VAL A 609 7.67 6.12 -40.78
CA VAL A 609 9.05 6.53 -41.04
C VAL A 609 9.17 6.96 -42.52
N THR A 610 9.64 8.16 -42.75
CA THR A 610 9.99 8.64 -44.09
C THR A 610 11.47 8.53 -44.30
N VAL A 611 11.87 7.74 -45.29
CA VAL A 611 13.26 7.49 -45.66
C VAL A 611 13.57 8.12 -47.04
N PRO A 612 14.66 8.89 -47.14
CA PRO A 612 15.00 9.57 -48.40
C PRO A 612 15.65 8.69 -49.46
N THR A 613 16.25 7.57 -49.06
CA THR A 613 17.02 6.67 -49.93
C THR A 613 16.77 5.21 -49.58
N PRO A 614 16.98 4.28 -50.53
CA PRO A 614 17.10 2.86 -50.18
C PRO A 614 18.21 2.64 -49.19
N GLY A 615 18.08 1.64 -48.31
CA GLY A 615 19.09 1.34 -47.31
C GLY A 615 18.59 0.66 -46.08
N THR A 616 19.42 0.55 -45.07
CA THR A 616 19.12 0.00 -43.75
C THR A 616 18.95 1.13 -42.75
N TRP A 617 17.85 1.11 -42.02
CA TRP A 617 17.43 2.15 -41.08
C TRP A 617 17.13 1.55 -39.70
N THR A 618 17.36 2.31 -38.65
CA THR A 618 17.10 1.86 -37.26
C THR A 618 16.23 2.86 -36.53
N LEU A 619 15.26 2.32 -35.80
CA LEU A 619 14.46 3.03 -34.81
C LEU A 619 14.97 2.69 -33.41
N HIS A 620 15.01 3.70 -32.55
CA HIS A 620 15.42 3.57 -31.15
C HIS A 620 14.35 4.09 -30.19
#